data_746766c8e4317bdbf13052e5d68fc242
#
_entry.id   746766c8e4317bdbf13052e5d68fc242
#
_cell.length_a   1.000
_cell.length_b   1.000
_cell.length_c   1.000
_cell.angle_alpha   90.00
_cell.angle_beta   90.00
_cell.angle_gamma   90.00
#
_symmetry.space_group_name_H-M   'P 1'
#
loop_
_entity.id
_entity.type
_entity.pdbx_description
1 polymer ?
#
loop_
_entity_poly.entity_id
_entity_poly.type
_entity_poly.pdbx_seq_one_letter_code
_entity_poly.pdbx_strand_id
1 'polypeptide(L)'
;MNLRDVIPTAENSSNFDVVPESITEVGTTLENLKAAVCGETGASAKYAACAAAAKEQGFDQIARLFEATSAAEQIHIGLEAGVIAEIEPGYERPAAPEAEGIATDLNLIAGALGEIYETSDMYPSFIKVAQEEGNKKAEFVFTRAKLAEAVHAELYMDAYNNIDAPTD
;
A
#
# COMPACT_ATOMS: atom_id res chain seq x y z
N MET A 1 -21.67 -4.97 3.35
CA MET A 1 -20.86 -5.97 2.60
C MET A 1 -19.62 -6.26 3.45
N ASN A 2 -19.30 -7.53 3.69
CA ASN A 2 -18.05 -7.87 4.38
C ASN A 2 -16.95 -7.98 3.32
N LEU A 3 -15.86 -7.21 3.44
CA LEU A 3 -14.75 -7.25 2.49
C LEU A 3 -14.12 -8.65 2.39
N ARG A 4 -14.08 -9.40 3.48
CA ARG A 4 -13.54 -10.77 3.51
C ARG A 4 -14.32 -11.76 2.64
N ASP A 5 -15.59 -11.44 2.31
CA ASP A 5 -16.40 -12.30 1.45
C ASP A 5 -16.13 -12.11 -0.04
N VAL A 6 -15.44 -11.03 -0.42
CA VAL A 6 -15.22 -10.64 -1.83
C VAL A 6 -13.77 -10.61 -2.25
N ILE A 7 -12.84 -10.73 -1.32
CA ILE A 7 -11.40 -10.72 -1.59
C ILE A 7 -10.73 -11.94 -0.99
N PRO A 8 -9.82 -12.59 -1.73
CA PRO A 8 -9.06 -13.71 -1.20
C PRO A 8 -8.11 -13.22 -0.12
N THR A 9 -8.16 -13.85 1.04
CA THR A 9 -7.23 -13.63 2.14
C THR A 9 -6.49 -14.90 2.46
N ALA A 10 -5.21 -14.78 2.84
CA ALA A 10 -4.48 -15.88 3.42
C ALA A 10 -5.07 -16.28 4.78
N GLU A 11 -4.84 -17.48 5.23
CA GLU A 11 -5.21 -17.95 6.57
C GLU A 11 -4.49 -17.15 7.68
N ASN A 12 -3.33 -16.58 7.35
CA ASN A 12 -2.53 -15.76 8.23
C ASN A 12 -2.81 -14.27 7.99
N SER A 13 -3.18 -13.55 9.03
CA SER A 13 -3.50 -12.12 8.97
C SER A 13 -2.36 -11.22 8.49
N SER A 14 -1.12 -11.65 8.60
CA SER A 14 0.05 -10.86 8.19
C SER A 14 0.52 -11.14 6.76
N ASN A 15 -0.18 -11.96 5.99
CA ASN A 15 0.25 -12.34 4.65
C ASN A 15 -0.93 -12.83 3.80
N PHE A 16 -1.05 -12.29 2.59
CA PHE A 16 -2.04 -12.72 1.61
C PHE A 16 -1.39 -13.66 0.59
N ASP A 17 -2.17 -14.60 0.06
CA ASP A 17 -1.72 -15.50 -0.99
C ASP A 17 -1.38 -14.72 -2.26
N VAL A 18 -0.25 -15.09 -2.87
CA VAL A 18 0.14 -14.55 -4.17
C VAL A 18 -0.85 -15.04 -5.24
N VAL A 19 -1.36 -14.12 -6.04
CA VAL A 19 -2.30 -14.46 -7.10
C VAL A 19 -1.65 -15.34 -8.17
N PRO A 20 -2.36 -16.34 -8.73
CA PRO A 20 -1.79 -17.23 -9.72
C PRO A 20 -1.54 -16.57 -11.08
N GLU A 21 -2.35 -15.56 -11.42
CA GLU A 21 -2.22 -14.78 -12.66
C GLU A 21 -2.07 -13.30 -12.32
N SER A 22 -0.84 -12.79 -12.44
CA SER A 22 -0.52 -11.39 -12.18
C SER A 22 -1.09 -10.48 -13.27
N ILE A 23 -1.66 -9.35 -12.86
CA ILE A 23 -2.06 -8.26 -13.75
C ILE A 23 -1.02 -7.12 -13.74
N THR A 24 0.04 -7.25 -12.94
CA THR A 24 1.07 -6.23 -12.80
C THR A 24 1.97 -6.21 -14.03
N GLU A 25 2.11 -5.04 -14.63
CA GLU A 25 3.13 -4.80 -15.64
C GLU A 25 4.50 -4.70 -14.95
N VAL A 26 5.44 -5.53 -15.38
CA VAL A 26 6.80 -5.55 -14.85
C VAL A 26 7.80 -5.08 -15.90
N GLY A 27 8.75 -4.28 -15.46
CA GLY A 27 9.92 -3.88 -16.22
C GLY A 27 11.20 -4.41 -15.58
N THR A 28 12.31 -3.71 -15.77
CA THR A 28 13.54 -3.92 -15.01
C THR A 28 13.33 -3.59 -13.53
N THR A 29 14.23 -4.03 -12.65
CA THR A 29 14.19 -3.66 -11.23
C THR A 29 14.14 -2.14 -11.03
N LEU A 30 14.88 -1.37 -11.80
CA LEU A 30 14.85 0.10 -11.72
C LEU A 30 13.49 0.68 -12.11
N GLU A 31 12.90 0.19 -13.21
CA GLU A 31 11.56 0.61 -13.64
C GLU A 31 10.50 0.24 -12.60
N ASN A 32 10.59 -0.95 -12.01
CA ASN A 32 9.69 -1.41 -10.95
C ASN A 32 9.83 -0.58 -9.67
N LEU A 33 11.06 -0.21 -9.26
CA LEU A 33 11.29 0.70 -8.14
C LEU A 33 10.65 2.08 -8.39
N LYS A 34 10.79 2.63 -9.60
CA LYS A 34 10.16 3.92 -9.96
C LYS A 34 8.64 3.82 -9.99
N ALA A 35 8.10 2.71 -10.46
CA ALA A 35 6.66 2.45 -10.43
C ALA A 35 6.13 2.35 -8.99
N ALA A 36 6.84 1.63 -8.11
CA ALA A 36 6.50 1.55 -6.68
C ALA A 36 6.51 2.94 -6.03
N VAL A 37 7.60 3.71 -6.14
CA VAL A 37 7.67 5.08 -5.60
C VAL A 37 6.52 5.96 -6.10
N CYS A 38 6.12 5.83 -7.36
CA CYS A 38 4.98 6.57 -7.91
C CYS A 38 3.66 6.13 -7.28
N GLY A 39 3.43 4.83 -7.14
CA GLY A 39 2.24 4.25 -6.48
C GLY A 39 2.14 4.69 -5.03
N GLU A 40 3.21 4.50 -4.25
CA GLU A 40 3.28 4.88 -2.84
C GLU A 40 3.09 6.38 -2.61
N THR A 41 3.61 7.23 -3.52
CA THR A 41 3.39 8.68 -3.47
C THR A 41 1.90 9.00 -3.63
N GLY A 42 1.21 8.32 -4.54
CA GLY A 42 -0.23 8.44 -4.74
C GLY A 42 -1.01 7.91 -3.53
N ALA A 43 -0.66 6.74 -3.00
CA ALA A 43 -1.29 6.13 -1.84
C ALA A 43 -1.16 7.01 -0.59
N SER A 44 0.04 7.52 -0.30
CA SER A 44 0.26 8.44 0.82
C SER A 44 -0.61 9.68 0.74
N ALA A 45 -0.70 10.33 -0.44
CA ALA A 45 -1.56 11.50 -0.64
C ALA A 45 -3.05 11.13 -0.47
N LYS A 46 -3.46 9.99 -1.01
CA LYS A 46 -4.84 9.48 -0.90
C LYS A 46 -5.21 9.20 0.55
N TYR A 47 -4.36 8.54 1.31
CA TYR A 47 -4.64 8.22 2.71
C TYR A 47 -4.65 9.47 3.59
N ALA A 48 -3.81 10.47 3.32
CA ALA A 48 -3.91 11.76 4.00
C ALA A 48 -5.26 12.45 3.76
N ALA A 49 -5.79 12.41 2.53
CA ALA A 49 -7.11 12.93 2.20
C ALA A 49 -8.23 12.11 2.84
N CYS A 50 -8.10 10.77 2.88
CA CYS A 50 -9.03 9.88 3.58
C CYS A 50 -9.07 10.15 5.08
N ALA A 51 -7.92 10.44 5.70
CA ALA A 51 -7.83 10.82 7.11
C ALA A 51 -8.63 12.11 7.40
N ALA A 52 -8.46 13.13 6.56
CA ALA A 52 -9.22 14.37 6.68
C ALA A 52 -10.72 14.14 6.56
N ALA A 53 -11.16 13.36 5.56
CA ALA A 53 -12.56 13.03 5.35
C ALA A 53 -13.14 12.21 6.52
N ALA A 54 -12.42 11.23 7.04
CA ALA A 54 -12.85 10.44 8.19
C ALA A 54 -13.03 11.32 9.44
N LYS A 55 -12.13 12.25 9.67
CA LYS A 55 -12.23 13.20 10.77
C LYS A 55 -13.45 14.11 10.65
N GLU A 56 -13.72 14.65 9.47
CA GLU A 56 -14.90 15.48 9.21
C GLU A 56 -16.21 14.69 9.39
N GLN A 57 -16.19 13.39 9.12
CA GLN A 57 -17.33 12.48 9.29
C GLN A 57 -17.46 11.93 10.73
N GLY A 58 -16.55 12.28 11.64
CA GLY A 58 -16.59 11.89 13.05
C GLY A 58 -15.96 10.53 13.38
N PHE A 59 -15.18 9.97 12.45
CA PHE A 59 -14.46 8.70 12.62
C PHE A 59 -13.00 8.92 13.05
N ASP A 60 -12.78 9.48 14.23
CA ASP A 60 -11.43 9.88 14.70
C ASP A 60 -10.43 8.73 14.76
N GLN A 61 -10.83 7.51 15.09
CA GLN A 61 -9.93 6.36 15.12
C GLN A 61 -9.53 5.93 13.70
N ILE A 62 -10.47 5.95 12.76
CA ILE A 62 -10.20 5.64 11.35
C ILE A 62 -9.33 6.73 10.72
N ALA A 63 -9.55 8.00 11.09
CA ALA A 63 -8.67 9.09 10.68
C ALA A 63 -7.22 8.84 11.09
N ARG A 64 -6.98 8.45 12.36
CA ARG A 64 -5.63 8.09 12.84
C ARG A 64 -5.04 6.88 12.11
N LEU A 65 -5.86 5.91 11.75
CA LEU A 65 -5.40 4.77 10.95
C LEU A 65 -4.90 5.24 9.59
N PHE A 66 -5.67 6.04 8.87
CA PHE A 66 -5.25 6.60 7.58
C PHE A 66 -4.03 7.53 7.69
N GLU A 67 -3.90 8.32 8.75
CA GLU A 67 -2.69 9.12 9.03
C GLU A 67 -1.46 8.22 9.20
N ALA A 68 -1.60 7.13 9.95
CA ALA A 68 -0.50 6.19 10.19
C ALA A 68 -0.07 5.46 8.93
N THR A 69 -1.01 4.99 8.11
CA THR A 69 -0.69 4.33 6.83
C THR A 69 -0.10 5.33 5.83
N SER A 70 -0.64 6.55 5.71
CA SER A 70 0.00 7.61 4.90
C SER A 70 1.45 7.85 5.28
N ALA A 71 1.78 7.85 6.59
CA ALA A 71 3.15 8.00 7.07
C ALA A 71 4.01 6.75 6.76
N ALA A 72 3.43 5.56 6.79
CA ALA A 72 4.13 4.32 6.42
C ALA A 72 4.54 4.33 4.95
N GLU A 73 3.65 4.78 4.03
CA GLU A 73 3.99 4.91 2.61
C GLU A 73 5.15 5.90 2.37
N GLN A 74 5.26 6.96 3.18
CA GLN A 74 6.43 7.85 3.11
C GLN A 74 7.75 7.14 3.47
N ILE A 75 7.70 6.12 4.32
CA ILE A 75 8.87 5.29 4.64
C ILE A 75 9.21 4.39 3.45
N HIS A 76 8.23 3.76 2.80
CA HIS A 76 8.43 2.93 1.62
C HIS A 76 9.06 3.76 0.49
N ILE A 77 8.48 4.93 0.17
CA ILE A 77 9.03 5.89 -0.79
C ILE A 77 10.50 6.20 -0.48
N GLY A 78 10.83 6.42 0.80
CA GLY A 78 12.19 6.73 1.24
C GLY A 78 13.18 5.60 0.98
N LEU A 79 12.78 4.37 1.30
CA LEU A 79 13.61 3.17 1.11
C LEU A 79 13.82 2.85 -0.36
N GLU A 80 12.77 2.85 -1.16
CA GLU A 80 12.82 2.56 -2.58
C GLU A 80 13.58 3.62 -3.36
N ALA A 81 13.31 4.91 -3.11
CA ALA A 81 14.06 6.02 -3.72
C ALA A 81 15.55 6.00 -3.34
N GLY A 82 15.88 5.52 -2.15
CA GLY A 82 17.26 5.29 -1.75
C GLY A 82 17.97 4.27 -2.64
N VAL A 83 17.30 3.17 -2.97
CA VAL A 83 17.84 2.16 -3.90
C VAL A 83 17.94 2.71 -5.31
N ILE A 84 16.93 3.48 -5.77
CA ILE A 84 16.99 4.13 -7.09
C ILE A 84 18.20 5.07 -7.19
N ALA A 85 18.45 5.90 -6.18
CA ALA A 85 19.54 6.87 -6.16
C ALA A 85 20.94 6.22 -6.23
N GLU A 86 21.08 4.97 -5.77
CA GLU A 86 22.33 4.21 -5.95
C GLU A 86 22.54 3.74 -7.39
N ILE A 87 21.47 3.47 -8.13
CA ILE A 87 21.49 3.02 -9.53
C ILE A 87 21.54 4.23 -10.47
N GLU A 88 20.73 5.24 -10.18
CA GLU A 88 20.55 6.46 -10.97
C GLU A 88 20.76 7.68 -10.07
N PRO A 89 22.01 8.14 -9.89
CA PRO A 89 22.31 9.34 -9.11
C PRO A 89 21.59 10.57 -9.68
N GLY A 90 20.95 11.33 -8.80
CA GLY A 90 20.16 12.51 -9.19
C GLY A 90 18.67 12.22 -9.44
N TYR A 91 18.20 11.01 -9.13
CA TYR A 91 16.77 10.70 -9.18
C TYR A 91 15.95 11.66 -8.30
N GLU A 92 14.93 12.23 -8.89
CA GLU A 92 13.97 13.09 -8.19
C GLU A 92 12.65 12.34 -8.02
N ARG A 93 12.13 12.35 -6.80
CA ARG A 93 10.82 11.73 -6.47
C ARG A 93 9.70 12.48 -7.18
N PRO A 94 8.63 11.80 -7.60
CA PRO A 94 7.45 12.47 -8.13
C PRO A 94 6.80 13.36 -7.07
N ALA A 95 6.16 14.44 -7.51
CA ALA A 95 5.34 15.25 -6.64
C ALA A 95 4.08 14.48 -6.24
N ALA A 96 3.61 14.68 -4.99
CA ALA A 96 2.35 14.12 -4.56
C ALA A 96 1.18 14.67 -5.41
N PRO A 97 0.31 13.79 -5.93
CA PRO A 97 -0.87 14.24 -6.67
C PRO A 97 -1.89 14.89 -5.72
N GLU A 98 -2.80 15.66 -6.28
CA GLU A 98 -4.01 16.05 -5.56
C GLU A 98 -4.85 14.79 -5.30
N ALA A 99 -5.41 14.70 -4.09
CA ALA A 99 -6.23 13.58 -3.67
C ALA A 99 -7.44 14.07 -2.88
N GLU A 100 -8.53 13.34 -2.97
CA GLU A 100 -9.77 13.61 -2.27
C GLU A 100 -10.25 12.36 -1.52
N GLY A 101 -10.66 12.53 -0.27
CA GLY A 101 -11.37 11.52 0.49
C GLY A 101 -12.87 11.61 0.23
N ILE A 102 -13.53 10.46 0.19
CA ILE A 102 -14.98 10.33 0.03
C ILE A 102 -15.59 9.77 1.32
N ALA A 103 -16.71 9.05 1.27
CA ALA A 103 -17.29 8.40 2.44
C ALA A 103 -16.28 7.41 3.06
N THR A 104 -16.20 7.41 4.39
CA THR A 104 -15.15 6.68 5.13
C THR A 104 -15.19 5.17 4.88
N ASP A 105 -16.37 4.57 4.79
CA ASP A 105 -16.56 3.16 4.45
C ASP A 105 -16.02 2.82 3.06
N LEU A 106 -16.29 3.66 2.07
CA LEU A 106 -15.79 3.51 0.69
C LEU A 106 -14.27 3.71 0.63
N ASN A 107 -13.72 4.63 1.40
CA ASN A 107 -12.27 4.84 1.51
C ASN A 107 -11.59 3.60 2.08
N LEU A 108 -12.17 2.97 3.11
CA LEU A 108 -11.63 1.73 3.70
C LEU A 108 -11.66 0.57 2.70
N ILE A 109 -12.75 0.43 1.95
CA ILE A 109 -12.86 -0.60 0.89
C ILE A 109 -11.78 -0.37 -0.18
N ALA A 110 -11.66 0.85 -0.68
CA ALA A 110 -10.69 1.18 -1.71
C ALA A 110 -9.24 0.98 -1.22
N GLY A 111 -8.95 1.40 0.02
CA GLY A 111 -7.66 1.17 0.66
C GLY A 111 -7.34 -0.32 0.77
N ALA A 112 -8.24 -1.11 1.35
CA ALA A 112 -8.03 -2.56 1.51
C ALA A 112 -7.77 -3.25 0.17
N LEU A 113 -8.52 -2.93 -0.88
CA LEU A 113 -8.31 -3.50 -2.21
C LEU A 113 -6.95 -3.11 -2.82
N GLY A 114 -6.52 -1.87 -2.61
CA GLY A 114 -5.19 -1.41 -3.05
C GLY A 114 -4.07 -2.19 -2.36
N GLU A 115 -4.10 -2.25 -1.03
CA GLU A 115 -3.10 -2.94 -0.23
C GLU A 115 -3.03 -4.45 -0.55
N ILE A 116 -4.19 -5.08 -0.77
CA ILE A 116 -4.24 -6.49 -1.17
C ILE A 116 -3.60 -6.70 -2.54
N TYR A 117 -3.87 -5.82 -3.50
CA TYR A 117 -3.22 -5.86 -4.81
C TYR A 117 -1.70 -5.75 -4.65
N GLU A 118 -1.22 -4.82 -3.85
CA GLU A 118 0.21 -4.60 -3.65
C GLU A 118 0.89 -5.79 -2.97
N THR A 119 0.31 -6.33 -1.91
CA THR A 119 0.90 -7.47 -1.19
C THR A 119 0.77 -8.82 -1.93
N SER A 120 -0.26 -9.03 -2.75
CA SER A 120 -0.53 -10.33 -3.39
C SER A 120 -0.14 -10.41 -4.87
N ASP A 121 0.04 -9.29 -5.56
CA ASP A 121 0.36 -9.22 -6.99
C ASP A 121 1.57 -8.33 -7.28
N MET A 122 1.50 -7.04 -6.98
CA MET A 122 2.50 -6.06 -7.41
C MET A 122 3.89 -6.35 -6.83
N TYR A 123 4.02 -6.34 -5.51
CA TYR A 123 5.32 -6.58 -4.88
C TYR A 123 5.87 -8.00 -5.10
N PRO A 124 5.07 -9.08 -5.07
CA PRO A 124 5.57 -10.40 -5.47
C PRO A 124 6.16 -10.43 -6.87
N SER A 125 5.55 -9.73 -7.83
CA SER A 125 6.04 -9.61 -9.21
C SER A 125 7.35 -8.84 -9.28
N PHE A 126 7.46 -7.73 -8.57
CA PHE A 126 8.68 -6.91 -8.51
C PHE A 126 9.83 -7.63 -7.80
N ILE A 127 9.55 -8.36 -6.71
CA ILE A 127 10.52 -9.19 -5.99
C ILE A 127 11.11 -10.24 -6.91
N LYS A 128 10.28 -10.89 -7.71
CA LYS A 128 10.75 -11.91 -8.67
C LYS A 128 11.76 -11.34 -9.65
N VAL A 129 11.48 -10.18 -10.26
CA VAL A 129 12.42 -9.51 -11.17
C VAL A 129 13.70 -9.11 -10.45
N ALA A 130 13.61 -8.54 -9.25
CA ALA A 130 14.77 -8.16 -8.45
C ALA A 130 15.68 -9.36 -8.13
N GLN A 131 15.08 -10.53 -7.87
CA GLN A 131 15.81 -11.79 -7.66
C GLN A 131 16.49 -12.27 -8.94
N GLU A 132 15.79 -12.25 -10.09
CA GLU A 132 16.33 -12.64 -11.39
C GLU A 132 17.51 -11.74 -11.82
N GLU A 133 17.43 -10.43 -11.53
CA GLU A 133 18.48 -9.46 -11.80
C GLU A 133 19.57 -9.42 -10.70
N GLY A 134 19.39 -10.14 -9.59
CA GLY A 134 20.35 -10.20 -8.48
C GLY A 134 20.41 -8.93 -7.63
N ASN A 135 19.42 -8.05 -7.71
CA ASN A 135 19.37 -6.81 -6.92
C ASN A 135 18.82 -7.07 -5.52
N LYS A 136 19.71 -7.43 -4.58
CA LYS A 136 19.35 -7.76 -3.20
C LYS A 136 18.78 -6.60 -2.39
N LYS A 137 19.13 -5.36 -2.72
CA LYS A 137 18.59 -4.18 -2.05
C LYS A 137 17.15 -3.93 -2.46
N ALA A 138 16.84 -4.02 -3.74
CA ALA A 138 15.47 -3.92 -4.24
C ALA A 138 14.60 -5.07 -3.70
N GLU A 139 15.09 -6.31 -3.76
CA GLU A 139 14.41 -7.47 -3.16
C GLU A 139 14.06 -7.20 -1.69
N PHE A 140 15.00 -6.64 -0.92
CA PHE A 140 14.78 -6.33 0.50
C PHE A 140 13.69 -5.26 0.70
N VAL A 141 13.77 -4.12 0.00
CA VAL A 141 12.79 -3.03 0.21
C VAL A 141 11.40 -3.43 -0.26
N PHE A 142 11.27 -4.12 -1.40
CA PHE A 142 9.99 -4.65 -1.87
C PHE A 142 9.37 -5.68 -0.91
N THR A 143 10.21 -6.55 -0.32
CA THR A 143 9.73 -7.52 0.67
C THR A 143 9.21 -6.82 1.92
N ARG A 144 9.87 -5.76 2.37
CA ARG A 144 9.44 -4.97 3.53
C ARG A 144 8.10 -4.27 3.27
N ALA A 145 7.97 -3.62 2.12
CA ALA A 145 6.72 -3.02 1.69
C ALA A 145 5.61 -4.08 1.62
N LYS A 146 5.80 -5.17 0.86
CA LYS A 146 4.83 -6.27 0.78
C LYS A 146 4.26 -6.70 2.13
N LEU A 147 5.12 -6.84 3.15
CA LEU A 147 4.69 -7.26 4.49
C LEU A 147 3.90 -6.18 5.22
N ALA A 148 4.23 -4.92 5.00
CA ALA A 148 3.50 -3.80 5.58
C ALA A 148 2.11 -3.67 4.94
N GLU A 149 1.99 -3.80 3.61
CA GLU A 149 0.71 -3.73 2.91
C GLU A 149 -0.25 -4.83 3.34
N ALA A 150 0.24 -6.02 3.66
CA ALA A 150 -0.59 -7.08 4.25
C ALA A 150 -1.21 -6.64 5.58
N VAL A 151 -0.44 -5.95 6.43
CA VAL A 151 -0.92 -5.41 7.71
C VAL A 151 -1.91 -4.26 7.47
N HIS A 152 -1.62 -3.34 6.56
CA HIS A 152 -2.53 -2.24 6.21
C HIS A 152 -3.87 -2.78 5.72
N ALA A 153 -3.87 -3.78 4.82
CA ALA A 153 -5.07 -4.41 4.31
C ALA A 153 -5.94 -4.99 5.45
N GLU A 154 -5.33 -5.73 6.38
CA GLU A 154 -6.05 -6.29 7.54
C GLU A 154 -6.62 -5.18 8.42
N LEU A 155 -5.87 -4.13 8.70
CA LEU A 155 -6.34 -3.01 9.50
C LEU A 155 -7.53 -2.28 8.85
N TYR A 156 -7.50 -2.07 7.53
CA TYR A 156 -8.61 -1.47 6.82
C TYR A 156 -9.86 -2.36 6.80
N MET A 157 -9.69 -3.67 6.62
CA MET A 157 -10.80 -4.62 6.69
C MET A 157 -11.41 -4.67 8.09
N ASP A 158 -10.59 -4.69 9.12
CA ASP A 158 -11.05 -4.69 10.51
C ASP A 158 -11.78 -3.38 10.86
N ALA A 159 -11.25 -2.22 10.43
CA ALA A 159 -11.92 -0.95 10.61
C ALA A 159 -13.27 -0.89 9.88
N TYR A 160 -13.35 -1.40 8.64
CA TYR A 160 -14.59 -1.49 7.89
C TYR A 160 -15.63 -2.38 8.59
N ASN A 161 -15.22 -3.57 9.05
CA ASN A 161 -16.11 -4.51 9.73
C ASN A 161 -16.66 -3.97 11.06
N ASN A 162 -15.97 -3.01 11.67
CA ASN A 162 -16.32 -2.43 12.97
C ASN A 162 -16.75 -0.96 12.88
N ILE A 163 -17.02 -0.44 11.69
CA ILE A 163 -17.30 1.01 11.49
C ILE A 163 -18.53 1.48 12.27
N ASP A 164 -19.50 0.62 12.47
CA ASP A 164 -20.75 0.91 13.22
C ASP A 164 -20.66 0.45 14.69
N ALA A 165 -19.51 -0.05 15.15
CA ALA A 165 -19.35 -0.48 16.53
C ALA A 165 -19.35 0.74 17.48
N PRO A 166 -20.00 0.66 18.66
CA PRO A 166 -19.94 1.73 19.64
C PRO A 166 -18.48 2.02 20.01
N THR A 167 -18.09 3.27 19.92
CA THR A 167 -16.80 3.73 20.47
C THR A 167 -16.97 3.93 21.97
N ASP A 168 -16.37 3.04 22.77
CA ASP A 168 -16.24 3.23 24.22
C ASP A 168 -15.24 4.35 24.56
#